data_881689e8972208e2cec8f9d215e5b45c
#
_entry.id   881689e8972208e2cec8f9d215e5b45c
#
_cell.length_a   1.000
_cell.length_b   1.000
_cell.length_c   1.000
_cell.angle_alpha   90.00
_cell.angle_beta   90.00
_cell.angle_gamma   90.00
#
_symmetry.space_group_name_H-M   'P 1'
#
loop_
_entity.id
_entity.type
_entity.pdbx_description
1 polymer ?
#
loop_
_entity_poly.entity_id
_entity_poly.type
_entity_poly.pdbx_seq_one_letter_code
_entity_poly.pdbx_strand_id
1 'polypeptide(L)'
;KTLRTLRKLLVPGLLSAEFLAGRRQPHLTPFKVYLVCAAMFFLAAPTAGFTLAAMLEADQSGTLSRLVSARAVDRGLAPPLFNARFDFRVQSVYTITLGLAAVVFALLLQWLFRKQRWPYGAHLIFALHYVSFMYLVTIAAGVSRTIGLSVEVAAATGYALIGPYLILAL
;
A
#
# COMPACT_ATOMS: atom_id res chain seq x y z
N LYS A 1 20.58 3.10 6.72
CA LYS A 1 19.62 2.15 7.32
C LYS A 1 18.41 1.92 6.42
N THR A 2 17.76 2.96 5.91
CA THR A 2 16.53 2.89 5.10
C THR A 2 16.67 1.98 3.88
N LEU A 3 17.68 2.24 3.03
CA LEU A 3 17.88 1.47 1.80
C LEU A 3 18.12 -0.04 2.08
N ARG A 4 18.91 -0.35 3.12
CA ARG A 4 19.15 -1.73 3.53
C ARG A 4 17.87 -2.42 4.01
N THR A 5 17.02 -1.70 4.74
CA THR A 5 15.74 -2.22 5.22
C THR A 5 14.78 -2.48 4.05
N LEU A 6 14.65 -1.52 3.11
CA LEU A 6 13.79 -1.67 1.93
C LEU A 6 14.23 -2.84 1.04
N ARG A 7 15.54 -3.01 0.83
CA ARG A 7 16.06 -4.17 0.07
C ARG A 7 15.71 -5.51 0.71
N LYS A 8 15.78 -5.61 2.04
CA LYS A 8 15.40 -6.84 2.76
C LYS A 8 13.90 -7.06 2.83
N LEU A 9 13.12 -5.99 2.76
CA LEU A 9 11.66 -6.07 2.70
C LEU A 9 11.18 -6.78 1.43
N LEU A 10 11.95 -6.72 0.33
CA LEU A 10 11.61 -7.42 -0.91
C LEU A 10 11.77 -8.95 -0.81
N VAL A 11 12.48 -9.45 0.21
CA VAL A 11 12.62 -10.89 0.46
C VAL A 11 11.56 -11.32 1.46
N PRO A 12 10.66 -12.26 1.09
CA PRO A 12 9.56 -12.70 1.93
C PRO A 12 10.01 -13.12 3.33
N GLY A 13 9.40 -12.53 4.37
CA GLY A 13 9.64 -12.89 5.76
C GLY A 13 11.01 -12.53 6.36
N LEU A 14 12.04 -12.29 5.53
CA LEU A 14 13.42 -12.09 6.00
C LEU A 14 13.54 -10.95 7.02
N LEU A 15 12.95 -9.79 6.72
CA LEU A 15 13.01 -8.63 7.60
C LEU A 15 12.30 -8.90 8.92
N SER A 16 11.14 -9.57 8.89
CA SER A 16 10.38 -9.95 10.09
C SER A 16 11.16 -10.94 10.94
N ALA A 17 11.74 -11.98 10.31
CA ALA A 17 12.54 -12.99 11.00
C ALA A 17 13.78 -12.38 11.69
N GLU A 18 14.52 -11.52 10.99
CA GLU A 18 15.68 -10.83 11.58
C GLU A 18 15.29 -9.93 12.75
N PHE A 19 14.16 -9.22 12.62
CA PHE A 19 13.68 -8.33 13.69
C PHE A 19 13.25 -9.12 14.92
N LEU A 20 12.55 -10.26 14.74
CA LEU A 20 12.11 -11.15 15.81
C LEU A 20 13.29 -11.89 16.44
N ALA A 21 14.33 -12.23 15.67
CA ALA A 21 15.59 -12.80 16.17
C ALA A 21 16.48 -11.79 16.94
N GLY A 22 15.97 -10.58 17.21
CA GLY A 22 16.70 -9.55 17.96
C GLY A 22 17.69 -8.73 17.15
N ARG A 23 17.89 -8.98 15.86
CA ARG A 23 18.80 -8.22 14.97
C ARG A 23 18.19 -6.90 14.52
N ARG A 24 17.81 -6.04 15.48
CA ARG A 24 17.07 -4.78 15.26
C ARG A 24 17.95 -3.60 14.85
N GLN A 25 19.19 -3.55 15.32
CA GLN A 25 20.11 -2.43 15.19
C GLN A 25 20.33 -1.92 13.74
N PRO A 26 20.49 -2.79 12.70
CA PRO A 26 20.74 -2.35 11.35
C PRO A 26 19.49 -1.91 10.59
N HIS A 27 18.30 -2.11 11.16
CA HIS A 27 17.01 -1.91 10.48
C HIS A 27 16.21 -0.76 11.09
N LEU A 28 15.24 -0.26 10.31
CA LEU A 28 14.17 0.61 10.81
C LEU A 28 13.18 -0.24 11.62
N THR A 29 12.52 0.37 12.59
CA THR A 29 11.42 -0.30 13.29
C THR A 29 10.25 -0.55 12.32
N PRO A 30 9.44 -1.60 12.51
CA PRO A 30 8.35 -1.96 11.59
C PRO A 30 7.40 -0.80 11.29
N PHE A 31 7.06 -0.01 12.31
CA PHE A 31 6.23 1.17 12.15
C PHE A 31 6.91 2.27 11.31
N LYS A 32 8.23 2.48 11.48
CA LYS A 32 8.99 3.43 10.64
C LYS A 32 9.08 2.95 9.19
N VAL A 33 9.21 1.63 8.96
CA VAL A 33 9.18 1.06 7.60
C VAL A 33 7.83 1.36 6.94
N TYR A 34 6.73 1.08 7.66
CA TYR A 34 5.38 1.41 7.20
C TYR A 34 5.24 2.90 6.83
N LEU A 35 5.65 3.81 7.71
CA LEU A 35 5.55 5.26 7.45
C LEU A 35 6.40 5.70 6.25
N VAL A 36 7.60 5.15 6.09
CA VAL A 36 8.47 5.46 4.93
C VAL A 36 7.80 4.98 3.63
N CYS A 37 7.29 3.76 3.60
CA CYS A 37 6.60 3.22 2.42
C CYS A 37 5.30 3.99 2.12
N ALA A 38 4.53 4.37 3.14
CA ALA A 38 3.36 5.22 2.98
C ALA A 38 3.72 6.61 2.40
N ALA A 39 4.77 7.25 2.92
CA ALA A 39 5.25 8.53 2.40
C ALA A 39 5.72 8.41 0.94
N MET A 40 6.45 7.35 0.59
CA MET A 40 6.83 7.06 -0.80
C MET A 40 5.60 6.87 -1.70
N PHE A 41 4.57 6.18 -1.21
CA PHE A 41 3.32 6.02 -1.93
C PHE A 41 2.64 7.37 -2.18
N PHE A 42 2.54 8.25 -1.17
CA PHE A 42 1.96 9.59 -1.34
C PHE A 42 2.70 10.40 -2.41
N LEU A 43 4.02 10.34 -2.44
CA LEU A 43 4.83 11.04 -3.43
C LEU A 43 4.68 10.46 -4.84
N ALA A 44 4.53 9.14 -4.95
CA ALA A 44 4.39 8.44 -6.22
C ALA A 44 2.93 8.35 -6.71
N ALA A 45 1.94 8.57 -5.87
CA ALA A 45 0.52 8.38 -6.19
C ALA A 45 0.05 9.15 -7.44
N PRO A 46 0.46 10.42 -7.67
CA PRO A 46 0.08 11.14 -8.88
C PRO A 46 0.60 10.46 -10.16
N THR A 47 1.85 9.99 -10.15
CA THR A 47 2.46 9.29 -11.29
C THR A 47 1.95 7.86 -11.42
N ALA A 48 1.54 7.25 -10.33
CA ALA A 48 1.02 5.88 -10.29
C ALA A 48 -0.47 5.78 -10.74
N GLY A 49 -1.10 6.88 -11.14
CA GLY A 49 -2.49 6.89 -11.59
C GLY A 49 -3.53 6.77 -10.47
N PHE A 50 -3.13 7.00 -9.21
CA PHE A 50 -4.05 7.12 -8.07
C PHE A 50 -4.60 8.54 -7.95
N THR A 51 -5.13 9.05 -9.07
CA THR A 51 -5.74 10.37 -9.16
C THR A 51 -7.15 10.26 -9.71
N LEU A 52 -7.99 11.21 -9.34
CA LEU A 52 -9.35 11.30 -9.89
C LEU A 52 -9.32 11.47 -11.42
N ALA A 53 -8.36 12.22 -11.94
CA ALA A 53 -8.18 12.39 -13.38
C ALA A 53 -7.99 11.04 -14.09
N ALA A 54 -7.09 10.18 -13.59
CA ALA A 54 -6.87 8.86 -14.16
C ALA A 54 -8.10 7.94 -14.03
N MET A 55 -8.87 8.07 -12.95
CA MET A 55 -10.12 7.34 -12.77
C MET A 55 -11.20 7.80 -13.75
N LEU A 56 -11.27 9.10 -14.03
CA LEU A 56 -12.20 9.66 -15.01
C LEU A 56 -11.85 9.25 -16.44
N GLU A 57 -10.57 9.20 -16.78
CA GLU A 57 -10.10 8.71 -18.08
C GLU A 57 -10.44 7.23 -18.30
N ALA A 58 -10.41 6.42 -17.24
CA ALA A 58 -10.77 5.00 -17.27
C ALA A 58 -12.29 4.76 -17.29
N ASP A 59 -13.10 5.75 -16.95
CA ASP A 59 -14.58 5.64 -16.86
C ASP A 59 -15.22 5.71 -18.25
N GLN A 60 -15.29 4.58 -18.93
CA GLN A 60 -15.96 4.46 -20.23
C GLN A 60 -17.47 4.72 -20.16
N SER A 61 -18.09 4.57 -18.98
CA SER A 61 -19.55 4.76 -18.80
C SER A 61 -19.97 6.23 -18.66
N GLY A 62 -19.02 7.10 -18.33
CA GLY A 62 -19.26 8.49 -17.98
C GLY A 62 -20.05 8.70 -16.69
N THR A 63 -20.32 7.64 -15.96
CA THR A 63 -21.09 7.70 -14.70
C THR A 63 -20.32 8.42 -13.61
N LEU A 64 -19.04 8.09 -13.44
CA LEU A 64 -18.18 8.74 -12.46
C LEU A 64 -18.00 10.23 -12.80
N SER A 65 -17.82 10.55 -14.08
CA SER A 65 -17.69 11.91 -14.58
C SER A 65 -18.90 12.78 -14.23
N ARG A 66 -20.13 12.25 -14.41
CA ARG A 66 -21.37 12.94 -14.04
C ARG A 66 -21.48 13.16 -12.53
N LEU A 67 -21.18 12.13 -11.73
CA LEU A 67 -21.23 12.22 -10.26
C LEU A 67 -20.22 13.25 -9.72
N VAL A 68 -19.00 13.24 -10.27
CA VAL A 68 -17.94 14.18 -9.88
C VAL A 68 -18.31 15.61 -10.23
N SER A 69 -18.83 15.83 -11.46
CA SER A 69 -19.28 17.18 -11.89
C SER A 69 -20.41 17.71 -11.02
N ALA A 70 -21.42 16.89 -10.76
CA ALA A 70 -22.52 17.26 -9.88
C ALA A 70 -22.03 17.62 -8.47
N ARG A 71 -21.10 16.84 -7.91
CA ARG A 71 -20.53 17.12 -6.58
C ARG A 71 -19.63 18.34 -6.53
N ALA A 72 -18.88 18.62 -7.59
CA ALA A 72 -18.04 19.83 -7.67
C ALA A 72 -18.90 21.08 -7.67
N VAL A 73 -19.98 21.07 -8.47
CA VAL A 73 -20.97 22.16 -8.52
C VAL A 73 -21.67 22.36 -7.18
N ASP A 74 -22.18 21.28 -6.57
CA ASP A 74 -22.84 21.29 -5.26
C ASP A 74 -21.95 21.91 -4.15
N ARG A 75 -20.64 21.77 -4.28
CA ARG A 75 -19.67 22.32 -3.33
C ARG A 75 -19.11 23.68 -3.73
N GLY A 76 -19.51 24.23 -4.85
CA GLY A 76 -19.01 25.52 -5.35
C GLY A 76 -17.49 25.51 -5.61
N LEU A 77 -16.91 24.33 -5.92
CA LEU A 77 -15.47 24.19 -6.12
C LEU A 77 -15.13 24.12 -7.61
N ALA A 78 -14.10 24.86 -8.01
CA ALA A 78 -13.52 24.72 -9.34
C ALA A 78 -12.97 23.28 -9.52
N PRO A 79 -13.13 22.68 -10.72
CA PRO A 79 -12.72 21.28 -10.96
C PRO A 79 -11.29 20.94 -10.51
N PRO A 80 -10.26 21.77 -10.77
CA PRO A 80 -8.90 21.45 -10.34
C PRO A 80 -8.76 21.34 -8.80
N LEU A 81 -9.42 22.24 -8.07
CA LEU A 81 -9.39 22.24 -6.62
C LEU A 81 -10.18 21.06 -6.03
N PHE A 82 -11.30 20.69 -6.67
CA PHE A 82 -12.06 19.51 -6.29
C PHE A 82 -11.22 18.23 -6.46
N ASN A 83 -10.55 18.07 -7.62
CA ASN A 83 -9.70 16.93 -7.90
C ASN A 83 -8.56 16.82 -6.88
N ALA A 84 -7.84 17.90 -6.62
CA ALA A 84 -6.74 17.91 -5.65
C ALA A 84 -7.21 17.51 -4.23
N ARG A 85 -8.36 18.02 -3.79
CA ARG A 85 -8.94 17.67 -2.48
C ARG A 85 -9.42 16.23 -2.43
N PHE A 86 -9.97 15.73 -3.52
CA PHE A 86 -10.41 14.34 -3.65
C PHE A 86 -9.20 13.40 -3.56
N ASP A 87 -8.17 13.66 -4.36
CA ASP A 87 -6.96 12.84 -4.41
C ASP A 87 -6.28 12.76 -3.04
N PHE A 88 -6.13 13.90 -2.37
CA PHE A 88 -5.56 13.93 -1.02
C PHE A 88 -6.38 13.10 -0.02
N ARG A 89 -7.72 13.18 -0.08
CA ARG A 89 -8.60 12.40 0.80
C ARG A 89 -8.53 10.91 0.52
N VAL A 90 -8.58 10.51 -0.76
CA VAL A 90 -8.49 9.09 -1.15
C VAL A 90 -7.16 8.49 -0.69
N GLN A 91 -6.05 9.17 -0.93
CA GLN A 91 -4.74 8.72 -0.49
C GLN A 91 -4.64 8.61 1.04
N SER A 92 -5.17 9.61 1.76
CA SER A 92 -5.20 9.61 3.23
C SER A 92 -6.03 8.45 3.78
N VAL A 93 -7.25 8.25 3.26
CA VAL A 93 -8.13 7.15 3.66
C VAL A 93 -7.48 5.80 3.34
N TYR A 94 -6.89 5.65 2.15
CA TYR A 94 -6.17 4.44 1.77
C TYR A 94 -5.06 4.10 2.76
N THR A 95 -4.23 5.08 3.12
CA THR A 95 -3.13 4.89 4.09
C THR A 95 -3.65 4.49 5.48
N ILE A 96 -4.67 5.19 5.99
CA ILE A 96 -5.26 4.87 7.30
C ILE A 96 -5.89 3.47 7.26
N THR A 97 -6.62 3.15 6.20
CA THR A 97 -7.28 1.85 6.04
C THR A 97 -6.26 0.71 6.01
N LEU A 98 -5.14 0.86 5.30
CA LEU A 98 -4.08 -0.16 5.30
C LEU A 98 -3.40 -0.28 6.66
N GLY A 99 -3.23 0.82 7.39
CA GLY A 99 -2.72 0.78 8.76
C GLY A 99 -3.65 0.00 9.70
N LEU A 100 -4.95 0.25 9.64
CA LEU A 100 -5.96 -0.49 10.40
C LEU A 100 -6.03 -1.96 9.94
N ALA A 101 -5.98 -2.20 8.63
CA ALA A 101 -5.96 -3.55 8.07
C ALA A 101 -4.76 -4.36 8.58
N ALA A 102 -3.59 -3.74 8.79
CA ALA A 102 -2.44 -4.41 9.38
C ALA A 102 -2.73 -4.91 10.80
N VAL A 103 -3.46 -4.12 11.61
CA VAL A 103 -3.86 -4.52 12.97
C VAL A 103 -4.83 -5.71 12.92
N VAL A 104 -5.87 -5.63 12.08
CA VAL A 104 -6.85 -6.71 11.89
C VAL A 104 -6.18 -7.96 11.34
N PHE A 105 -5.29 -7.82 10.37
CA PHE A 105 -4.53 -8.93 9.79
C PHE A 105 -3.66 -9.61 10.85
N ALA A 106 -2.99 -8.83 11.71
CA ALA A 106 -2.21 -9.40 12.82
C ALA A 106 -3.09 -10.21 13.80
N LEU A 107 -4.32 -9.75 14.08
CA LEU A 107 -5.28 -10.50 14.90
C LEU A 107 -5.72 -11.81 14.22
N LEU A 108 -5.98 -11.77 12.92
CA LEU A 108 -6.31 -12.96 12.14
C LEU A 108 -5.16 -13.98 12.14
N LEU A 109 -3.92 -13.51 11.95
CA LEU A 109 -2.73 -14.36 12.05
C LEU A 109 -2.59 -14.97 13.45
N GLN A 110 -2.78 -14.19 14.51
CA GLN A 110 -2.74 -14.69 15.88
C GLN A 110 -3.80 -15.77 16.12
N TRP A 111 -5.01 -15.59 15.59
CA TRP A 111 -6.07 -16.58 15.70
C TRP A 111 -5.75 -17.86 14.90
N LEU A 112 -5.25 -17.71 13.68
CA LEU A 112 -4.88 -18.82 12.79
C LEU A 112 -3.73 -19.63 13.38
N PHE A 113 -2.68 -18.95 13.88
CA PHE A 113 -1.47 -19.56 14.43
C PHE A 113 -1.48 -19.69 15.96
N ARG A 114 -2.66 -19.68 16.59
CA ARG A 114 -2.83 -19.75 18.07
C ARG A 114 -2.12 -20.92 18.72
N LYS A 115 -1.92 -22.04 18.00
CA LYS A 115 -1.19 -23.21 18.50
C LYS A 115 0.31 -22.95 18.70
N GLN A 116 0.90 -22.05 17.94
CA GLN A 116 2.34 -21.71 17.99
C GLN A 116 2.71 -20.79 19.16
N ARG A 117 1.72 -20.25 19.90
CA ARG A 117 1.88 -19.38 21.08
C ARG A 117 2.76 -18.15 20.85
N TRP A 118 2.83 -17.65 19.62
CA TRP A 118 3.55 -16.42 19.33
C TRP A 118 2.80 -15.20 19.88
N PRO A 119 3.51 -14.20 20.45
CA PRO A 119 2.87 -13.01 20.97
C PRO A 119 2.27 -12.18 19.83
N TYR A 120 1.17 -11.46 20.10
CA TYR A 120 0.54 -10.57 19.11
C TYR A 120 1.51 -9.63 18.41
N GLY A 121 2.50 -9.09 19.17
CA GLY A 121 3.53 -8.21 18.61
C GLY A 121 4.33 -8.81 17.47
N ALA A 122 4.56 -10.13 17.43
CA ALA A 122 5.24 -10.79 16.34
C ALA A 122 4.38 -10.78 15.06
N HIS A 123 3.08 -11.07 15.18
CA HIS A 123 2.14 -10.99 14.06
C HIS A 123 1.95 -9.56 13.56
N LEU A 124 1.96 -8.57 14.46
CA LEU A 124 1.88 -7.15 14.08
C LEU A 124 3.14 -6.68 13.33
N ILE A 125 4.32 -7.11 13.76
CA ILE A 125 5.59 -6.84 13.05
C ILE A 125 5.50 -7.38 11.62
N PHE A 126 5.07 -8.63 11.47
CA PHE A 126 4.89 -9.25 10.17
C PHE A 126 3.86 -8.48 9.31
N ALA A 127 2.70 -8.17 9.87
CA ALA A 127 1.63 -7.45 9.17
C ALA A 127 2.07 -6.07 8.68
N LEU A 128 2.81 -5.31 9.49
CA LEU A 128 3.36 -4.01 9.10
C LEU A 128 4.37 -4.13 7.95
N HIS A 129 5.25 -5.13 7.98
CA HIS A 129 6.20 -5.38 6.90
C HIS A 129 5.47 -5.80 5.62
N TYR A 130 4.44 -6.67 5.73
CA TYR A 130 3.63 -7.08 4.61
C TYR A 130 2.89 -5.92 3.95
N VAL A 131 2.23 -5.05 4.73
CA VAL A 131 1.57 -3.85 4.20
C VAL A 131 2.58 -2.88 3.58
N SER A 132 3.78 -2.75 4.18
CA SER A 132 4.86 -1.96 3.58
C SER A 132 5.30 -2.50 2.23
N PHE A 133 5.39 -3.82 2.09
CA PHE A 133 5.66 -4.47 0.80
C PHE A 133 4.55 -4.19 -0.22
N MET A 134 3.29 -4.25 0.20
CA MET A 134 2.15 -3.89 -0.67
C MET A 134 2.25 -2.47 -1.23
N TYR A 135 2.67 -1.49 -0.41
CA TYR A 135 2.93 -0.13 -0.92
C TYR A 135 3.99 -0.12 -2.03
N LEU A 136 5.11 -0.84 -1.83
CA LEU A 136 6.17 -0.89 -2.85
C LEU A 136 5.69 -1.54 -4.15
N VAL A 137 4.92 -2.62 -4.07
CA VAL A 137 4.31 -3.27 -5.24
C VAL A 137 3.34 -2.32 -5.96
N THR A 138 2.52 -1.61 -5.21
CA THR A 138 1.57 -0.63 -5.77
C THR A 138 2.30 0.52 -6.48
N ILE A 139 3.37 1.05 -5.88
CA ILE A 139 4.22 2.07 -6.51
C ILE A 139 4.85 1.52 -7.79
N ALA A 140 5.41 0.30 -7.75
CA ALA A 140 6.03 -0.33 -8.91
C ALA A 140 5.03 -0.55 -10.05
N ALA A 141 3.82 -1.02 -9.73
CA ALA A 141 2.74 -1.18 -10.70
C ALA A 141 2.32 0.17 -11.33
N GLY A 142 2.27 1.24 -10.53
CA GLY A 142 1.98 2.58 -11.04
C GLY A 142 3.08 3.12 -11.96
N VAL A 143 4.35 2.97 -11.56
CA VAL A 143 5.50 3.37 -12.39
C VAL A 143 5.54 2.56 -13.68
N SER A 144 5.19 1.27 -13.67
CA SER A 144 5.13 0.44 -14.88
C SER A 144 4.18 1.00 -15.94
N ARG A 145 3.10 1.67 -15.52
CA ARG A 145 2.17 2.34 -16.43
C ARG A 145 2.81 3.53 -17.14
N THR A 146 3.69 4.27 -16.47
CA THR A 146 4.37 5.42 -17.10
C THR A 146 5.35 5.03 -18.19
N ILE A 147 5.81 3.77 -18.19
CA ILE A 147 6.69 3.20 -19.23
C ILE A 147 5.91 2.41 -20.30
N GLY A 148 4.58 2.56 -20.34
CA GLY A 148 3.72 2.01 -21.39
C GLY A 148 3.22 0.58 -21.18
N LEU A 149 3.40 -0.01 -20.00
CA LEU A 149 2.78 -1.29 -19.68
C LEU A 149 1.28 -1.11 -19.42
N SER A 150 0.47 -2.05 -19.93
CA SER A 150 -0.97 -2.00 -19.70
C SER A 150 -1.30 -2.14 -18.21
N VAL A 151 -2.41 -1.52 -17.80
CA VAL A 151 -2.91 -1.58 -16.41
C VAL A 151 -3.11 -3.02 -15.95
N GLU A 152 -3.60 -3.87 -16.85
CA GLU A 152 -3.86 -5.28 -16.57
C GLU A 152 -2.57 -6.04 -16.27
N VAL A 153 -1.51 -5.84 -17.05
CA VAL A 153 -0.20 -6.46 -16.81
C VAL A 153 0.42 -5.96 -15.52
N ALA A 154 0.36 -4.66 -15.24
CA ALA A 154 0.89 -4.09 -14.01
C ALA A 154 0.13 -4.61 -12.76
N ALA A 155 -1.20 -4.69 -12.83
CA ALA A 155 -2.04 -5.23 -11.77
C ALA A 155 -1.81 -6.74 -11.58
N ALA A 156 -1.80 -7.53 -12.66
CA ALA A 156 -1.56 -8.97 -12.61
C ALA A 156 -0.19 -9.29 -12.00
N THR A 157 0.86 -8.55 -12.39
CA THR A 157 2.20 -8.69 -11.80
C THR A 157 2.19 -8.36 -10.31
N GLY A 158 1.49 -7.29 -9.90
CA GLY A 158 1.33 -6.91 -8.49
C GLY A 158 0.66 -8.02 -7.68
N TYR A 159 -0.47 -8.53 -8.13
CA TYR A 159 -1.18 -9.62 -7.44
C TYR A 159 -0.38 -10.93 -7.43
N ALA A 160 0.32 -11.25 -8.52
CA ALA A 160 1.19 -12.43 -8.60
C ALA A 160 2.36 -12.37 -7.60
N LEU A 161 2.81 -11.19 -7.20
CA LEU A 161 3.86 -11.03 -6.18
C LEU A 161 3.32 -11.08 -4.75
N ILE A 162 2.12 -10.55 -4.52
CA ILE A 162 1.53 -10.43 -3.17
C ILE A 162 1.20 -11.80 -2.57
N GLY A 163 0.59 -12.70 -3.34
CA GLY A 163 0.21 -14.03 -2.87
C GLY A 163 1.41 -14.90 -2.48
N PRO A 164 2.36 -15.15 -3.40
CA PRO A 164 3.58 -15.90 -3.07
C PRO A 164 4.40 -15.28 -1.94
N TYR A 165 4.48 -13.94 -1.88
CA TYR A 165 5.15 -13.26 -0.77
C TYR A 165 4.54 -13.67 0.58
N LEU A 166 3.22 -13.70 0.68
CA LEU A 166 2.53 -14.09 1.91
C LEU A 166 2.81 -15.55 2.26
N ILE A 167 2.70 -16.46 1.28
CA ILE A 167 2.91 -17.91 1.49
C ILE A 167 4.35 -18.22 1.89
N LEU A 168 5.34 -17.59 1.26
CA LEU A 168 6.75 -17.81 1.54
C LEU A 168 7.23 -17.13 2.84
N ALA A 169 6.47 -16.18 3.36
CA ALA A 169 6.83 -15.41 4.53
C ALA A 169 6.20 -15.93 5.84
N LEU A 170 5.21 -16.84 5.73
CA LEU A 170 4.55 -17.52 6.85
C LEU A 170 5.23 -18.82 7.21
#